data_89acff294d25558f4254062b423ada09
#
_entry.id   89acff294d25558f4254062b423ada09
#
_cell.length_a   1.000
_cell.length_b   1.000
_cell.length_c   1.000
_cell.angle_alpha   90.00
_cell.angle_beta   90.00
_cell.angle_gamma   90.00
#
_symmetry.space_group_name_H-M   'P 1'
#
loop_
_entity.id
_entity.type
_entity.pdbx_description
1 polymer ?
#
loop_
_entity_poly.entity_id
_entity_poly.type
_entity_poly.pdbx_seq_one_letter_code
_entity_poly.pdbx_strand_id
1 'polypeptide(L)'
;RGCPQPVLYISHDEMLLENTANVILHMEQLRRKTLPRWTVARMGYRRYVEERLQSFSHQEQVARKEREEEKKQQERFQKIQQKVEHQLNSISRGDPHGGRLLKKKMKSVKAMEHRFDREHQAMTELPDTEEAILVGFGENTGIPAGKTVLDLSLPRLTAGEGEEEKLLAENLRLSVRGPEHICIIGKNGAGKTTLLRRLARELLPRTDLRVSYMPQDYEETVEQEQTPVEFLASSSEKAELTRVKTYLGSMKYTPEESEHSIRELSGGQKAKLFFLKMILGGSNV
;
A
#
# COMPACT_ATOMS: atom_id res chain seq x y z
N ARG A 1 31.48 -9.02 -0.10
CA ARG A 1 32.75 -8.28 -0.41
C ARG A 1 33.85 -9.31 -0.61
N GLY A 2 34.61 -9.29 -1.69
CA GLY A 2 35.68 -10.26 -1.98
C GLY A 2 35.45 -11.15 -3.22
N CYS A 3 34.26 -11.10 -3.83
CA CYS A 3 34.03 -11.71 -5.14
C CYS A 3 34.60 -10.78 -6.23
N PRO A 4 35.55 -11.25 -7.07
CA PRO A 4 36.12 -10.44 -8.14
C PRO A 4 35.18 -10.29 -9.35
N GLN A 5 34.14 -11.14 -9.44
CA GLN A 5 33.18 -11.08 -10.52
C GLN A 5 32.06 -10.06 -10.24
N PRO A 6 31.49 -9.43 -11.30
CA PRO A 6 30.29 -8.63 -11.14
C PRO A 6 29.10 -9.54 -10.73
N VAL A 7 28.36 -9.11 -9.71
CA VAL A 7 27.18 -9.83 -9.23
C VAL A 7 25.97 -8.92 -9.35
N LEU A 8 24.93 -9.40 -10.05
CA LEU A 8 23.63 -8.76 -10.14
C LEU A 8 22.64 -9.58 -9.29
N TYR A 9 21.93 -8.91 -8.37
CA TYR A 9 20.95 -9.55 -7.52
C TYR A 9 19.79 -8.58 -7.21
N ILE A 10 18.66 -9.14 -6.83
CA ILE A 10 17.48 -8.41 -6.36
C ILE A 10 17.26 -8.80 -4.91
N SER A 11 17.11 -7.82 -4.04
CA SER A 11 16.86 -8.05 -2.62
C SER A 11 16.05 -6.92 -2.00
N HIS A 12 15.26 -7.25 -0.98
CA HIS A 12 14.60 -6.32 -0.06
C HIS A 12 15.30 -6.29 1.31
N ASP A 13 16.37 -7.05 1.49
CA ASP A 13 17.16 -7.06 2.71
C ASP A 13 18.12 -5.88 2.73
N GLU A 14 17.79 -4.87 3.53
CA GLU A 14 18.57 -3.64 3.66
C GLU A 14 20.00 -3.91 4.17
N MET A 15 20.16 -4.86 5.08
CA MET A 15 21.49 -5.24 5.60
C MET A 15 22.37 -5.84 4.52
N LEU A 16 21.79 -6.67 3.65
CA LEU A 16 22.51 -7.20 2.50
C LEU A 16 22.87 -6.08 1.53
N LEU A 17 21.94 -5.19 1.21
CA LEU A 17 22.14 -4.07 0.31
C LEU A 17 23.20 -3.10 0.83
N GLU A 18 23.15 -2.70 2.12
CA GLU A 18 24.14 -1.83 2.74
C GLU A 18 25.57 -2.41 2.71
N ASN A 19 25.68 -3.71 2.94
CA ASN A 19 26.99 -4.35 3.03
C ASN A 19 27.61 -4.71 1.69
N THR A 20 26.82 -4.83 0.62
CA THR A 20 27.30 -5.42 -0.64
C THR A 20 27.07 -4.54 -1.87
N ALA A 21 26.02 -3.71 -1.91
CA ALA A 21 25.71 -2.90 -3.06
C ALA A 21 26.63 -1.70 -3.22
N ASN A 22 27.18 -1.52 -4.43
CA ASN A 22 27.96 -0.34 -4.82
C ASN A 22 27.37 0.38 -6.05
N VAL A 23 26.45 -0.28 -6.74
CA VAL A 23 25.64 0.29 -7.81
C VAL A 23 24.20 -0.15 -7.59
N ILE A 24 23.27 0.77 -7.68
CA ILE A 24 21.85 0.53 -7.46
C ILE A 24 21.10 0.84 -8.75
N LEU A 25 20.40 -0.14 -9.29
CA LEU A 25 19.38 0.04 -10.31
C LEU A 25 18.03 0.08 -9.61
N HIS A 26 17.44 1.24 -9.55
CA HIS A 26 16.11 1.42 -9.00
C HIS A 26 15.07 1.54 -10.11
N MET A 27 14.06 0.70 -10.02
CA MET A 27 12.90 0.70 -10.94
C MET A 27 11.65 1.11 -10.15
N GLU A 28 10.92 2.07 -10.66
CA GLU A 28 9.70 2.57 -10.04
C GLU A 28 8.61 2.80 -11.09
N GLN A 29 7.38 2.72 -10.67
CA GLN A 29 6.22 3.08 -11.48
C GLN A 29 5.53 4.28 -10.82
N LEU A 30 5.60 5.43 -11.48
CA LEU A 30 4.99 6.67 -11.03
C LEU A 30 3.55 6.79 -11.54
N ARG A 31 2.81 7.79 -11.04
CA ARG A 31 1.44 8.12 -11.47
C ARG A 31 0.51 6.91 -11.41
N ARG A 32 0.40 6.31 -10.24
CA ARG A 32 -0.44 5.10 -10.03
C ARG A 32 -0.11 3.97 -10.99
N LYS A 33 1.20 3.71 -11.18
CA LYS A 33 1.73 2.65 -12.03
C LYS A 33 1.58 2.85 -13.54
N THR A 34 1.35 4.08 -14.01
CA THR A 34 1.22 4.36 -15.44
C THR A 34 2.49 4.85 -16.10
N LEU A 35 3.45 5.36 -15.33
CA LEU A 35 4.70 5.90 -15.86
C LEU A 35 5.91 5.13 -15.30
N PRO A 36 6.54 4.23 -16.08
CA PRO A 36 7.75 3.53 -15.67
C PRO A 36 8.94 4.48 -15.61
N ARG A 37 9.73 4.40 -14.56
CA ARG A 37 10.98 5.13 -14.37
C ARG A 37 12.05 4.21 -13.84
N TRP A 38 13.28 4.44 -14.26
CA TRP A 38 14.45 3.75 -13.72
C TRP A 38 15.59 4.73 -13.50
N THR A 39 16.40 4.47 -12.49
CA THR A 39 17.58 5.27 -12.19
C THR A 39 18.75 4.36 -11.80
N VAL A 40 19.96 4.74 -12.23
CA VAL A 40 21.19 4.05 -11.82
C VAL A 40 22.00 4.98 -10.95
N ALA A 41 22.24 4.57 -9.71
CA ALA A 41 23.08 5.31 -8.77
C ALA A 41 24.35 4.51 -8.48
N ARG A 42 25.52 5.12 -8.70
CA ARG A 42 26.84 4.54 -8.41
C ARG A 42 27.30 4.96 -7.00
N MET A 43 26.60 4.43 -6.01
CA MET A 43 26.85 4.72 -4.60
C MET A 43 26.37 3.58 -3.71
N GLY A 44 26.79 3.55 -2.44
CA GLY A 44 26.26 2.59 -1.47
C GLY A 44 24.81 2.83 -1.14
N TYR A 45 24.08 1.77 -0.72
CA TYR A 45 22.63 1.78 -0.50
C TYR A 45 22.18 2.86 0.49
N ARG A 46 22.86 2.99 1.63
CA ARG A 46 22.53 3.98 2.67
C ARG A 46 22.53 5.41 2.13
N ARG A 47 23.58 5.77 1.41
CA ARG A 47 23.69 7.11 0.82
C ARG A 47 22.60 7.34 -0.23
N TYR A 48 22.28 6.33 -1.02
CA TYR A 48 21.21 6.38 -2.00
C TYR A 48 19.85 6.67 -1.34
N VAL A 49 19.54 5.98 -0.24
CA VAL A 49 18.29 6.19 0.52
C VAL A 49 18.23 7.60 1.11
N GLU A 50 19.33 8.09 1.69
CA GLU A 50 19.41 9.45 2.25
C GLU A 50 19.18 10.53 1.18
N GLU A 51 19.88 10.43 0.04
CA GLU A 51 19.69 11.38 -1.08
C GLU A 51 18.27 11.33 -1.65
N ARG A 52 17.66 10.15 -1.72
CA ARG A 52 16.29 9.98 -2.17
C ARG A 52 15.28 10.62 -1.22
N LEU A 53 15.42 10.40 0.08
CA LEU A 53 14.56 11.01 1.10
C LEU A 53 14.64 12.54 1.08
N GLN A 54 15.85 13.08 0.92
CA GLN A 54 16.03 14.53 0.76
C GLN A 54 15.35 15.07 -0.50
N SER A 55 15.50 14.37 -1.63
CA SER A 55 14.84 14.73 -2.88
C SER A 55 13.31 14.72 -2.77
N PHE A 56 12.75 13.71 -2.11
CA PHE A 56 11.30 13.64 -1.87
C PHE A 56 10.80 14.78 -0.98
N SER A 57 11.50 15.04 0.13
CA SER A 57 11.14 16.15 1.02
C SER A 57 11.18 17.49 0.31
N HIS A 58 12.20 17.72 -0.52
CA HIS A 58 12.30 18.93 -1.32
C HIS A 58 11.16 19.05 -2.35
N GLN A 59 10.89 17.97 -3.09
CA GLN A 59 9.80 17.94 -4.08
C GLN A 59 8.42 18.18 -3.41
N GLU A 60 8.18 17.59 -2.25
CA GLU A 60 6.96 17.80 -1.48
C GLU A 60 6.80 19.28 -1.04
N GLN A 61 7.88 19.89 -0.55
CA GLN A 61 7.87 21.30 -0.15
C GLN A 61 7.58 22.23 -1.34
N VAL A 62 8.19 21.97 -2.50
CA VAL A 62 7.95 22.75 -3.72
C VAL A 62 6.49 22.58 -4.17
N ALA A 63 6.01 21.34 -4.27
CA ALA A 63 4.65 21.06 -4.68
C ALA A 63 3.59 21.68 -3.74
N ARG A 64 3.84 21.70 -2.43
CA ARG A 64 2.96 22.38 -1.45
C ARG A 64 2.92 23.89 -1.65
N LYS A 65 4.08 24.53 -1.85
CA LYS A 65 4.16 25.97 -2.09
C LYS A 65 3.42 26.36 -3.38
N GLU A 66 3.68 25.65 -4.47
CA GLU A 66 3.01 25.89 -5.75
C GLU A 66 1.48 25.80 -5.63
N ARG A 67 0.97 24.78 -4.91
CA ARG A 67 -0.47 24.62 -4.68
C ARG A 67 -1.08 25.73 -3.82
N GLU A 68 -0.36 26.19 -2.80
CA GLU A 68 -0.82 27.31 -1.99
C GLU A 68 -0.88 28.62 -2.80
N GLU A 69 0.12 28.84 -3.66
CA GLU A 69 0.15 30.00 -4.55
C GLU A 69 -0.97 29.93 -5.60
N GLU A 70 -1.15 28.77 -6.21
CA GLU A 70 -2.26 28.50 -7.14
C GLU A 70 -3.62 28.80 -6.49
N LYS A 71 -3.86 28.27 -5.28
CA LYS A 71 -5.11 28.51 -4.56
C LYS A 71 -5.36 30.00 -4.33
N LYS A 72 -4.33 30.75 -3.90
CA LYS A 72 -4.44 32.20 -3.72
C LYS A 72 -4.72 32.94 -5.03
N GLN A 73 -4.10 32.51 -6.12
CA GLN A 73 -4.33 33.08 -7.45
C GLN A 73 -5.74 32.76 -7.95
N GLN A 74 -6.21 31.53 -7.76
CA GLN A 74 -7.54 31.08 -8.14
C GLN A 74 -8.65 31.83 -7.38
N GLU A 75 -8.48 32.06 -6.09
CA GLU A 75 -9.40 32.89 -5.29
C GLU A 75 -9.46 34.35 -5.78
N ARG A 76 -8.31 34.93 -6.14
CA ARG A 76 -8.26 36.29 -6.72
C ARG A 76 -8.96 36.33 -8.08
N PHE A 77 -8.71 35.34 -8.92
CA PHE A 77 -9.32 35.22 -10.24
C PHE A 77 -10.84 35.09 -10.13
N GLN A 78 -11.38 34.25 -9.28
CA GLN A 78 -12.80 34.08 -9.05
C GLN A 78 -13.46 35.40 -8.63
N LYS A 79 -12.83 36.17 -7.73
CA LYS A 79 -13.34 37.48 -7.33
C LYS A 79 -13.39 38.48 -8.50
N ILE A 80 -12.37 38.46 -9.37
CA ILE A 80 -12.34 39.33 -10.57
C ILE A 80 -13.42 38.90 -11.55
N GLN A 81 -13.57 37.61 -11.81
CA GLN A 81 -14.57 37.05 -12.71
C GLN A 81 -15.99 37.43 -12.25
N GLN A 82 -16.33 37.13 -11.00
CA GLN A 82 -17.63 37.47 -10.41
C GLN A 82 -17.96 38.98 -10.52
N LYS A 83 -16.96 39.84 -10.26
CA LYS A 83 -17.13 41.29 -10.38
C LYS A 83 -17.43 41.75 -11.82
N VAL A 84 -16.73 41.16 -12.80
CA VAL A 84 -16.94 41.47 -14.21
C VAL A 84 -18.28 40.94 -14.70
N GLU A 85 -18.66 39.73 -14.30
CA GLU A 85 -19.98 39.12 -14.62
C GLU A 85 -21.13 39.95 -14.03
N HIS A 86 -21.03 40.34 -12.76
CA HIS A 86 -22.03 41.18 -12.13
C HIS A 86 -22.18 42.52 -12.84
N GLN A 87 -21.07 43.15 -13.23
CA GLN A 87 -21.10 44.43 -14.00
C GLN A 87 -21.70 44.25 -15.40
N LEU A 88 -21.44 43.12 -16.07
CA LEU A 88 -22.03 42.77 -17.36
C LEU A 88 -23.54 42.60 -17.28
N ASN A 89 -24.03 41.98 -16.21
CA ASN A 89 -25.45 41.69 -15.99
C ASN A 89 -26.22 42.96 -15.53
N SER A 90 -25.53 43.93 -14.89
CA SER A 90 -26.15 45.18 -14.38
C SER A 90 -26.07 46.37 -15.33
N ILE A 91 -25.35 46.24 -16.47
CA ILE A 91 -25.19 47.36 -17.39
C ILE A 91 -26.49 47.68 -18.12
N SER A 92 -26.84 48.96 -18.20
CA SER A 92 -28.02 49.44 -18.93
C SER A 92 -27.86 49.25 -20.45
N ARG A 93 -28.95 48.89 -21.13
CA ARG A 93 -29.00 48.81 -22.60
C ARG A 93 -28.65 50.14 -23.29
N GLY A 94 -28.73 51.26 -22.56
CA GLY A 94 -28.42 52.61 -23.05
C GLY A 94 -26.93 52.99 -23.01
N ASP A 95 -26.04 52.11 -22.51
CA ASP A 95 -24.59 52.36 -22.47
C ASP A 95 -23.79 51.36 -23.34
N PRO A 96 -23.71 51.58 -24.68
CA PRO A 96 -22.95 50.74 -25.59
C PRO A 96 -21.42 50.78 -25.35
N HIS A 97 -20.92 51.91 -24.82
CA HIS A 97 -19.48 52.08 -24.56
C HIS A 97 -19.03 51.23 -23.37
N GLY A 98 -19.74 51.31 -22.26
CA GLY A 98 -19.49 50.45 -21.07
C GLY A 98 -19.61 48.99 -21.40
N GLY A 99 -20.59 48.60 -22.23
CA GLY A 99 -20.75 47.20 -22.68
C GLY A 99 -19.55 46.68 -23.49
N ARG A 100 -18.95 47.48 -24.35
CA ARG A 100 -17.73 47.14 -25.10
C ARG A 100 -16.52 46.98 -24.17
N LEU A 101 -16.40 47.88 -23.19
CA LEU A 101 -15.30 47.83 -22.22
C LEU A 101 -15.36 46.59 -21.32
N LEU A 102 -16.56 46.22 -20.86
CA LEU A 102 -16.78 45.02 -20.07
C LEU A 102 -16.55 43.72 -20.85
N LYS A 103 -16.97 43.71 -22.14
CA LYS A 103 -16.64 42.58 -23.04
C LYS A 103 -15.14 42.41 -23.23
N LYS A 104 -14.38 43.52 -23.35
CA LYS A 104 -12.92 43.48 -23.42
C LYS A 104 -12.29 42.94 -22.11
N LYS A 105 -12.82 43.35 -20.94
CA LYS A 105 -12.41 42.84 -19.65
C LYS A 105 -12.71 41.31 -19.53
N MET A 106 -13.88 40.85 -19.97
CA MET A 106 -14.21 39.44 -19.97
C MET A 106 -13.28 38.60 -20.87
N LYS A 107 -12.89 39.15 -22.02
CA LYS A 107 -11.89 38.49 -22.88
C LYS A 107 -10.53 38.37 -22.19
N SER A 108 -10.12 39.38 -21.41
CA SER A 108 -8.91 39.31 -20.59
C SER A 108 -9.01 38.27 -19.47
N VAL A 109 -10.18 38.19 -18.83
CA VAL A 109 -10.45 37.15 -17.81
C VAL A 109 -10.32 35.75 -18.40
N LYS A 110 -10.90 35.45 -19.57
CA LYS A 110 -10.75 34.17 -20.26
C LYS A 110 -9.30 33.88 -20.68
N ALA A 111 -8.54 34.89 -21.06
CA ALA A 111 -7.12 34.71 -21.36
C ALA A 111 -6.29 34.35 -20.10
N MET A 112 -6.69 34.88 -18.93
CA MET A 112 -6.10 34.50 -17.64
C MET A 112 -6.44 33.05 -17.28
N GLU A 113 -7.67 32.58 -17.51
CA GLU A 113 -8.10 31.20 -17.30
C GLU A 113 -7.23 30.22 -18.08
N HIS A 114 -7.05 30.44 -19.38
CA HIS A 114 -6.16 29.61 -20.21
C HIS A 114 -4.68 29.65 -19.78
N ARG A 115 -4.25 30.69 -19.13
CA ARG A 115 -2.91 30.76 -18.56
C ARG A 115 -2.83 29.93 -17.30
N PHE A 116 -3.82 29.99 -16.42
CA PHE A 116 -3.88 29.15 -15.23
C PHE A 116 -3.93 27.65 -15.55
N ASP A 117 -4.71 27.25 -16.56
CA ASP A 117 -4.76 25.87 -17.02
C ASP A 117 -3.38 25.35 -17.43
N ARG A 118 -2.59 26.18 -18.11
CA ARG A 118 -1.22 25.83 -18.51
C ARG A 118 -0.26 25.79 -17.33
N GLU A 119 -0.36 26.72 -16.40
CA GLU A 119 0.44 26.77 -15.18
C GLU A 119 0.12 25.56 -14.30
N HIS A 120 -1.15 25.17 -14.17
CA HIS A 120 -1.59 23.99 -13.46
C HIS A 120 -1.00 22.68 -14.05
N GLN A 121 -0.98 22.56 -15.38
CA GLN A 121 -0.35 21.41 -16.07
C GLN A 121 1.17 21.33 -15.87
N ALA A 122 1.82 22.45 -15.59
CA ALA A 122 3.26 22.53 -15.37
C ALA A 122 3.68 22.41 -13.90
N MET A 123 2.73 22.31 -12.97
CA MET A 123 3.01 22.21 -11.54
C MET A 123 3.77 20.95 -11.18
N THR A 124 4.61 21.06 -10.16
CA THR A 124 5.34 19.93 -9.59
C THR A 124 4.37 18.93 -8.98
N GLU A 125 4.41 17.70 -9.47
CA GLU A 125 3.62 16.62 -8.87
C GLU A 125 4.14 16.31 -7.46
N LEU A 126 3.22 15.99 -6.56
CA LEU A 126 3.62 15.42 -5.27
C LEU A 126 4.40 14.12 -5.55
N PRO A 127 5.50 13.90 -4.82
CA PRO A 127 6.17 12.61 -4.94
C PRO A 127 5.18 11.49 -4.64
N ASP A 128 5.18 10.45 -5.47
CA ASP A 128 4.49 9.19 -5.16
C ASP A 128 5.23 8.55 -3.98
N THR A 129 4.98 9.09 -2.79
CA THR A 129 5.36 8.39 -1.57
C THR A 129 4.46 7.18 -1.44
N GLU A 130 5.03 6.03 -1.13
CA GLU A 130 4.21 4.93 -0.62
C GLU A 130 3.59 5.45 0.68
N GLU A 131 2.38 6.01 0.59
CA GLU A 131 1.60 6.33 1.77
C GLU A 131 1.52 5.07 2.63
N ALA A 132 1.79 5.21 3.90
CA ALA A 132 1.64 4.10 4.83
C ALA A 132 0.24 3.52 4.67
N ILE A 133 0.15 2.21 4.54
CA ILE A 133 -1.12 1.51 4.48
C ILE A 133 -1.80 1.72 5.83
N LEU A 134 -2.76 2.66 5.89
CA LEU A 134 -3.50 3.01 7.10
C LEU A 134 -4.69 2.05 7.30
N VAL A 135 -4.43 0.77 7.21
CA VAL A 135 -5.42 -0.26 7.49
C VAL A 135 -5.01 -0.97 8.76
N GLY A 136 -5.84 -0.90 9.78
CA GLY A 136 -5.61 -1.52 11.08
C GLY A 136 -6.68 -2.54 11.43
N PHE A 137 -6.37 -3.44 12.36
CA PHE A 137 -7.36 -4.30 13.00
C PHE A 137 -8.33 -3.44 13.81
N GLY A 138 -9.63 -3.77 13.78
CA GLY A 138 -10.67 -3.02 14.50
C GLY A 138 -10.43 -3.01 16.03
N GLU A 139 -10.89 -1.95 16.69
CA GLU A 139 -10.65 -1.72 18.12
C GLU A 139 -11.12 -2.85 19.07
N ASN A 140 -12.04 -3.71 18.63
CA ASN A 140 -12.64 -4.79 19.42
C ASN A 140 -12.06 -6.19 19.13
N THR A 141 -10.86 -6.29 18.60
CA THR A 141 -10.23 -7.59 18.28
C THR A 141 -9.32 -8.11 19.39
N GLY A 142 -9.14 -7.38 20.47
CA GLY A 142 -8.25 -7.75 21.57
C GLY A 142 -8.70 -9.03 22.31
N ILE A 143 -7.73 -9.86 22.69
CA ILE A 143 -7.94 -11.00 23.57
C ILE A 143 -7.66 -10.54 25.01
N PRO A 144 -8.56 -10.84 25.99
CA PRO A 144 -8.33 -10.47 27.38
C PRO A 144 -7.03 -11.07 27.92
N ALA A 145 -6.31 -10.28 28.71
CA ALA A 145 -5.13 -10.76 29.43
C ALA A 145 -5.51 -11.97 30.32
N GLY A 146 -4.74 -13.03 30.22
CA GLY A 146 -4.99 -14.26 30.97
C GLY A 146 -5.88 -15.30 30.27
N LYS A 147 -6.56 -14.98 29.17
CA LYS A 147 -7.25 -15.99 28.37
C LYS A 147 -6.20 -16.91 27.71
N THR A 148 -6.28 -18.21 27.96
CA THR A 148 -5.43 -19.19 27.28
C THR A 148 -5.84 -19.30 25.81
N VAL A 149 -4.95 -18.90 24.92
CA VAL A 149 -5.12 -19.00 23.45
C VAL A 149 -4.70 -20.39 22.98
N LEU A 150 -3.57 -20.88 23.48
CA LEU A 150 -3.03 -22.18 23.13
C LEU A 150 -2.34 -22.80 24.35
N ASP A 151 -2.52 -24.10 24.51
CA ASP A 151 -1.73 -24.93 25.41
C ASP A 151 -1.37 -26.22 24.66
N LEU A 152 -0.17 -26.21 24.08
CA LEU A 152 0.30 -27.27 23.19
C LEU A 152 1.42 -28.05 23.85
N SER A 153 1.25 -29.38 23.89
CA SER A 153 2.29 -30.33 24.29
C SER A 153 2.50 -31.32 23.14
N LEU A 154 3.64 -31.25 22.47
CA LEU A 154 4.01 -32.13 21.38
C LEU A 154 5.17 -33.04 21.82
N PRO A 155 4.95 -34.33 21.97
CA PRO A 155 6.04 -35.28 22.27
C PRO A 155 7.09 -35.27 21.17
N ARG A 156 6.67 -35.20 19.91
CA ARG A 156 7.55 -35.15 18.73
C ARG A 156 6.97 -34.22 17.66
N LEU A 157 7.83 -33.43 17.08
CA LEU A 157 7.55 -32.65 15.88
C LEU A 157 8.41 -33.22 14.75
N THR A 158 7.78 -33.66 13.70
CA THR A 158 8.43 -34.27 12.54
C THR A 158 8.07 -33.58 11.26
N ALA A 159 8.89 -33.68 10.22
CA ALA A 159 8.61 -33.26 8.86
C ALA A 159 8.88 -34.42 7.90
N GLY A 160 8.10 -34.49 6.82
CA GLY A 160 8.10 -35.59 5.85
C GLY A 160 7.07 -36.66 6.21
N GLU A 161 6.94 -37.66 5.33
CA GLU A 161 6.03 -38.77 5.47
C GLU A 161 6.80 -40.12 5.27
N GLY A 162 6.42 -41.14 6.01
CA GLY A 162 6.99 -42.49 5.87
C GLY A 162 8.46 -42.59 6.27
N GLU A 163 9.27 -43.24 5.43
CA GLU A 163 10.69 -43.49 5.70
C GLU A 163 11.59 -42.26 5.71
N GLU A 164 11.10 -41.14 5.14
CA GLU A 164 11.80 -39.85 5.12
C GLU A 164 11.40 -38.91 6.28
N GLU A 165 10.74 -39.45 7.30
CA GLU A 165 10.33 -38.66 8.46
C GLU A 165 11.53 -38.14 9.24
N LYS A 166 11.74 -36.84 9.23
CA LYS A 166 12.81 -36.19 9.97
C LYS A 166 12.29 -35.60 11.27
N LEU A 167 12.89 -36.01 12.38
CA LEU A 167 12.63 -35.44 13.70
C LEU A 167 13.18 -33.98 13.76
N LEU A 168 12.33 -33.04 14.11
CA LEU A 168 12.65 -31.60 14.22
C LEU A 168 12.76 -31.14 15.68
N ALA A 169 11.89 -31.64 16.56
CA ALA A 169 11.92 -31.32 17.98
C ALA A 169 11.25 -32.42 18.81
N GLU A 170 11.66 -32.56 20.06
CA GLU A 170 11.05 -33.46 21.05
C GLU A 170 10.59 -32.68 22.28
N ASN A 171 9.52 -33.16 22.92
CA ASN A 171 8.98 -32.62 24.16
C ASN A 171 8.71 -31.11 24.13
N LEU A 172 8.24 -30.59 22.97
CA LEU A 172 7.93 -29.20 22.79
C LEU A 172 6.66 -28.85 23.57
N ARG A 173 6.79 -27.86 24.46
CA ARG A 173 5.65 -27.31 25.19
C ARG A 173 5.55 -25.82 24.90
N LEU A 174 4.37 -25.36 24.52
CA LEU A 174 4.09 -23.96 24.22
C LEU A 174 2.72 -23.57 24.78
N SER A 175 2.72 -22.67 25.75
CA SER A 175 1.50 -22.07 26.29
C SER A 175 1.46 -20.62 25.85
N VAL A 176 0.36 -20.19 25.26
CA VAL A 176 0.14 -18.81 24.79
C VAL A 176 -1.08 -18.24 25.47
N ARG A 177 -0.92 -17.05 26.05
CA ARG A 177 -2.00 -16.31 26.68
C ARG A 177 -2.16 -14.95 25.99
N GLY A 178 -3.36 -14.56 25.72
CA GLY A 178 -3.57 -13.25 25.07
C GLY A 178 -3.28 -12.08 26.00
N PRO A 179 -2.70 -11.00 25.51
CA PRO A 179 -2.30 -10.63 24.15
C PRO A 179 -0.79 -10.80 23.88
N GLU A 180 -0.26 -12.01 24.05
CA GLU A 180 1.16 -12.30 23.79
C GLU A 180 1.50 -12.30 22.32
N HIS A 181 2.67 -11.70 21.97
CA HIS A 181 3.27 -11.75 20.65
C HIS A 181 4.46 -12.70 20.65
N ILE A 182 4.37 -13.81 19.90
CA ILE A 182 5.39 -14.85 19.88
C ILE A 182 6.15 -14.83 18.56
N CYS A 183 7.48 -14.76 18.63
CA CYS A 183 8.36 -14.88 17.49
C CYS A 183 9.08 -16.23 17.50
N ILE A 184 8.94 -17.01 16.43
CA ILE A 184 9.63 -18.29 16.25
C ILE A 184 10.92 -18.04 15.44
N ILE A 185 12.07 -18.26 16.06
CA ILE A 185 13.39 -18.05 15.45
C ILE A 185 14.16 -19.35 15.28
N GLY A 186 15.05 -19.40 14.32
CA GLY A 186 15.92 -20.58 14.08
C GLY A 186 16.50 -20.59 12.67
N LYS A 187 17.49 -21.45 12.43
CA LYS A 187 18.11 -21.63 11.10
C LYS A 187 17.10 -22.13 10.06
N ASN A 188 17.42 -21.97 8.77
CA ASN A 188 16.62 -22.56 7.69
C ASN A 188 16.62 -24.09 7.84
N GLY A 189 15.46 -24.72 7.63
CA GLY A 189 15.27 -26.14 7.84
C GLY A 189 15.07 -26.60 9.30
N ALA A 190 15.05 -25.67 10.29
CA ALA A 190 14.83 -26.02 11.71
C ALA A 190 13.37 -26.38 12.05
N GLY A 191 12.44 -26.34 11.09
CA GLY A 191 11.07 -26.75 11.31
C GLY A 191 10.10 -25.64 11.73
N LYS A 192 10.49 -24.36 11.61
CA LYS A 192 9.63 -23.22 11.97
C LYS A 192 8.26 -23.24 11.27
N THR A 193 8.27 -23.45 9.96
CA THR A 193 7.03 -23.53 9.14
C THR A 193 6.20 -24.75 9.51
N THR A 194 6.85 -25.90 9.79
CA THR A 194 6.18 -27.12 10.24
C THR A 194 5.48 -26.92 11.59
N LEU A 195 6.17 -26.25 12.53
CA LEU A 195 5.56 -25.89 13.81
C LEU A 195 4.39 -24.93 13.60
N LEU A 196 4.55 -23.88 12.80
CA LEU A 196 3.49 -22.91 12.54
C LEU A 196 2.26 -23.57 11.89
N ARG A 197 2.45 -24.47 10.93
CA ARG A 197 1.35 -25.26 10.32
C ARG A 197 0.67 -26.16 11.37
N ARG A 198 1.43 -26.72 12.31
CA ARG A 198 0.86 -27.51 13.42
C ARG A 198 0.01 -26.65 14.35
N LEU A 199 0.50 -25.44 14.70
CA LEU A 199 -0.25 -24.46 15.50
C LEU A 199 -1.54 -24.04 14.78
N ALA A 200 -1.47 -23.75 13.49
CA ALA A 200 -2.63 -23.40 12.69
C ALA A 200 -3.70 -24.51 12.69
N ARG A 201 -3.31 -25.77 12.58
CA ARG A 201 -4.23 -26.92 12.64
C ARG A 201 -4.97 -27.02 13.98
N GLU A 202 -4.33 -26.64 15.08
CA GLU A 202 -4.97 -26.64 16.41
C GLU A 202 -5.87 -25.42 16.62
N LEU A 203 -5.50 -24.27 16.07
CA LEU A 203 -6.18 -23.00 16.32
C LEU A 203 -7.35 -22.71 15.36
N LEU A 204 -7.19 -23.02 14.05
CA LEU A 204 -8.22 -22.74 13.03
C LEU A 204 -9.60 -23.33 13.32
N PRO A 205 -9.74 -24.55 13.91
CA PRO A 205 -11.05 -25.13 14.22
C PRO A 205 -11.74 -24.46 15.43
N ARG A 206 -11.05 -23.62 16.18
CA ARG A 206 -11.60 -23.01 17.38
C ARG A 206 -12.63 -21.93 17.06
N THR A 207 -13.81 -22.07 17.63
CA THR A 207 -14.93 -21.12 17.44
C THR A 207 -14.95 -19.98 18.43
N ASP A 208 -14.20 -20.08 19.54
CA ASP A 208 -14.04 -19.05 20.56
C ASP A 208 -12.97 -18.01 20.24
N LEU A 209 -12.24 -18.22 19.14
CA LEU A 209 -11.21 -17.35 18.59
C LEU A 209 -11.51 -17.07 17.11
N ARG A 210 -11.10 -15.93 16.65
CA ARG A 210 -11.09 -15.57 15.21
C ARG A 210 -9.65 -15.68 14.71
N VAL A 211 -9.31 -16.88 14.25
CA VAL A 211 -7.95 -17.23 13.84
C VAL A 211 -7.77 -17.00 12.36
N SER A 212 -6.65 -16.39 11.99
CA SER A 212 -6.19 -16.34 10.60
C SER A 212 -4.79 -16.88 10.46
N TYR A 213 -4.56 -17.57 9.38
CA TYR A 213 -3.25 -18.10 9.02
C TYR A 213 -2.79 -17.52 7.69
N MET A 214 -1.60 -16.96 7.68
CA MET A 214 -0.95 -16.46 6.47
C MET A 214 0.10 -17.47 6.00
N PRO A 215 -0.14 -18.22 4.92
CA PRO A 215 0.81 -19.20 4.43
C PRO A 215 2.03 -18.54 3.80
N GLN A 216 3.13 -19.24 3.73
CA GLN A 216 4.32 -18.78 2.99
C GLN A 216 4.13 -18.94 1.49
N ASP A 217 3.43 -19.99 1.07
CA ASP A 217 3.00 -20.22 -0.30
C ASP A 217 1.49 -19.93 -0.43
N TYR A 218 1.16 -18.94 -1.23
CA TYR A 218 -0.21 -18.49 -1.44
C TYR A 218 -0.95 -19.36 -2.46
N GLU A 219 -0.23 -20.09 -3.31
CA GLU A 219 -0.82 -20.86 -4.40
C GLU A 219 -1.62 -22.06 -3.90
N GLU A 220 -1.23 -22.64 -2.75
CA GLU A 220 -1.92 -23.76 -2.13
C GLU A 220 -3.27 -23.39 -1.47
N THR A 221 -3.53 -22.07 -1.26
CA THR A 221 -4.60 -21.64 -0.34
C THR A 221 -5.72 -20.86 -1.06
N VAL A 222 -5.51 -20.47 -2.30
CA VAL A 222 -6.46 -19.64 -3.05
C VAL A 222 -6.91 -20.37 -4.31
N GLU A 223 -8.22 -20.35 -4.55
CA GLU A 223 -8.74 -20.69 -5.87
C GLU A 223 -8.23 -19.62 -6.85
N GLN A 224 -7.29 -20.03 -7.69
CA GLN A 224 -6.50 -19.13 -8.52
C GLN A 224 -7.34 -18.32 -9.54
N GLU A 225 -8.52 -18.78 -9.87
CA GLU A 225 -9.47 -18.14 -10.79
C GLU A 225 -10.32 -17.03 -10.15
N GLN A 226 -10.35 -16.94 -8.81
CA GLN A 226 -11.13 -15.91 -8.10
C GLN A 226 -10.50 -14.53 -8.27
N THR A 227 -11.34 -13.51 -8.27
CA THR A 227 -10.91 -12.12 -8.21
C THR A 227 -10.60 -11.70 -6.75
N PRO A 228 -9.78 -10.67 -6.51
CA PRO A 228 -9.56 -10.10 -5.17
C PRO A 228 -10.85 -9.73 -4.44
N VAL A 229 -11.84 -9.21 -5.17
CA VAL A 229 -13.14 -8.86 -4.59
C VAL A 229 -13.89 -10.09 -4.11
N GLU A 230 -13.98 -11.14 -4.93
CA GLU A 230 -14.63 -12.41 -4.56
C GLU A 230 -13.93 -13.11 -3.41
N PHE A 231 -12.61 -13.09 -3.37
CA PHE A 231 -11.82 -13.68 -2.29
C PHE A 231 -12.07 -13.00 -0.93
N LEU A 232 -12.26 -11.68 -0.92
CA LEU A 232 -12.44 -10.90 0.31
C LEU A 232 -13.90 -10.79 0.75
N ALA A 233 -14.85 -10.77 -0.18
CA ALA A 233 -16.26 -10.58 0.12
C ALA A 233 -16.84 -11.81 0.85
N SER A 234 -17.59 -11.54 1.92
CA SER A 234 -18.35 -12.57 2.66
C SER A 234 -19.78 -12.71 2.14
N SER A 235 -20.28 -11.71 1.41
CA SER A 235 -21.60 -11.69 0.80
C SER A 235 -21.59 -10.87 -0.49
N SER A 236 -22.64 -11.05 -1.30
CA SER A 236 -22.85 -10.27 -2.53
C SER A 236 -23.59 -8.95 -2.28
N GLU A 237 -23.76 -8.53 -1.04
CA GLU A 237 -24.40 -7.26 -0.70
C GLU A 237 -23.59 -6.07 -1.19
N LYS A 238 -24.28 -5.09 -1.78
CA LYS A 238 -23.64 -3.89 -2.34
C LYS A 238 -22.80 -3.12 -1.31
N ALA A 239 -23.24 -3.09 -0.06
CA ALA A 239 -22.51 -2.42 1.02
C ALA A 239 -21.17 -3.12 1.31
N GLU A 240 -21.18 -4.46 1.36
CA GLU A 240 -19.96 -5.28 1.57
C GLU A 240 -18.99 -5.14 0.41
N LEU A 241 -19.48 -5.25 -0.83
CA LEU A 241 -18.64 -5.07 -2.02
C LEU A 241 -18.01 -3.68 -2.08
N THR A 242 -18.74 -2.64 -1.71
CA THR A 242 -18.20 -1.27 -1.64
C THR A 242 -17.12 -1.16 -0.58
N ARG A 243 -17.34 -1.77 0.58
CA ARG A 243 -16.35 -1.83 1.67
C ARG A 243 -15.06 -2.54 1.22
N VAL A 244 -15.18 -3.71 0.61
CA VAL A 244 -14.05 -4.49 0.08
C VAL A 244 -13.27 -3.69 -0.96
N LYS A 245 -13.96 -3.06 -1.93
CA LYS A 245 -13.30 -2.21 -2.94
C LYS A 245 -12.58 -0.99 -2.31
N THR A 246 -13.14 -0.42 -1.25
CA THR A 246 -12.48 0.68 -0.50
C THR A 246 -11.19 0.20 0.16
N TYR A 247 -11.20 -0.98 0.79
CA TYR A 247 -10.01 -1.55 1.40
C TYR A 247 -8.95 -1.96 0.37
N LEU A 248 -9.35 -2.53 -0.77
CA LEU A 248 -8.44 -2.80 -1.89
C LEU A 248 -7.78 -1.51 -2.40
N GLY A 249 -8.56 -0.44 -2.57
CA GLY A 249 -8.04 0.87 -2.92
C GLY A 249 -7.04 1.42 -1.91
N SER A 250 -7.28 1.25 -0.60
CA SER A 250 -6.34 1.64 0.46
C SER A 250 -5.01 0.86 0.40
N MET A 251 -5.04 -0.38 -0.08
CA MET A 251 -3.85 -1.21 -0.34
C MET A 251 -3.20 -0.96 -1.71
N LYS A 252 -3.70 0.06 -2.44
CA LYS A 252 -3.21 0.49 -3.76
C LYS A 252 -3.41 -0.55 -4.87
N TYR A 253 -4.50 -1.30 -4.79
CA TYR A 253 -4.99 -2.05 -5.93
C TYR A 253 -5.67 -1.09 -6.91
N THR A 254 -5.35 -1.25 -8.19
CA THR A 254 -6.10 -0.56 -9.25
C THR A 254 -7.47 -1.23 -9.45
N PRO A 255 -8.45 -0.53 -10.04
CA PRO A 255 -9.74 -1.16 -10.39
C PRO A 255 -9.56 -2.43 -11.24
N GLU A 256 -8.64 -2.40 -12.20
CA GLU A 256 -8.30 -3.54 -13.06
C GLU A 256 -7.72 -4.70 -12.25
N GLU A 257 -6.73 -4.45 -11.39
CA GLU A 257 -6.14 -5.47 -10.51
C GLU A 257 -7.16 -6.08 -9.54
N SER A 258 -8.23 -5.37 -9.22
CA SER A 258 -9.29 -5.86 -8.34
C SER A 258 -10.28 -6.79 -9.04
N GLU A 259 -10.33 -6.75 -10.36
CA GLU A 259 -11.23 -7.54 -11.22
C GLU A 259 -10.51 -8.65 -11.99
N HIS A 260 -9.15 -8.64 -11.99
CA HIS A 260 -8.35 -9.72 -12.57
C HIS A 260 -8.24 -10.90 -11.61
N SER A 261 -7.86 -12.07 -12.17
CA SER A 261 -7.61 -13.28 -11.38
C SER A 261 -6.47 -13.08 -10.38
N ILE A 262 -6.60 -13.63 -9.17
CA ILE A 262 -5.54 -13.62 -8.16
C ILE A 262 -4.25 -14.28 -8.68
N ARG A 263 -4.35 -15.19 -9.63
CA ARG A 263 -3.21 -15.83 -10.27
C ARG A 263 -2.25 -14.81 -10.90
N GLU A 264 -2.78 -13.74 -11.49
CA GLU A 264 -2.00 -12.70 -12.19
C GLU A 264 -1.30 -11.72 -11.23
N LEU A 265 -1.67 -11.74 -9.95
CA LEU A 265 -1.09 -10.88 -8.95
C LEU A 265 0.34 -11.28 -8.61
N SER A 266 1.18 -10.28 -8.36
CA SER A 266 2.53 -10.49 -7.81
C SER A 266 2.47 -11.06 -6.39
N GLY A 267 3.55 -11.73 -5.93
CA GLY A 267 3.63 -12.26 -4.57
C GLY A 267 3.37 -11.21 -3.49
N GLY A 268 3.86 -9.98 -3.67
CA GLY A 268 3.58 -8.86 -2.75
C GLY A 268 2.12 -8.43 -2.74
N GLN A 269 1.45 -8.45 -3.88
CA GLN A 269 0.00 -8.20 -3.96
C GLN A 269 -0.78 -9.32 -3.28
N LYS A 270 -0.46 -10.58 -3.54
CA LYS A 270 -1.07 -11.73 -2.86
C LYS A 270 -0.92 -11.59 -1.33
N ALA A 271 0.27 -11.21 -0.84
CA ALA A 271 0.49 -10.96 0.60
C ALA A 271 -0.44 -9.89 1.16
N LYS A 272 -0.58 -8.75 0.47
CA LYS A 272 -1.51 -7.68 0.86
C LYS A 272 -2.97 -8.16 0.88
N LEU A 273 -3.37 -9.00 -0.07
CA LEU A 273 -4.70 -9.57 -0.14
C LEU A 273 -5.03 -10.46 1.05
N PHE A 274 -4.12 -11.35 1.43
CA PHE A 274 -4.27 -12.17 2.64
C PHE A 274 -4.34 -11.33 3.91
N PHE A 275 -3.50 -10.30 3.99
CA PHE A 275 -3.53 -9.36 5.12
C PHE A 275 -4.87 -8.64 5.23
N LEU A 276 -5.44 -8.20 4.10
CA LEU A 276 -6.80 -7.64 4.08
C LEU A 276 -7.86 -8.65 4.54
N LYS A 277 -7.75 -9.90 4.14
CA LYS A 277 -8.69 -10.95 4.59
C LYS A 277 -8.65 -11.13 6.11
N MET A 278 -7.46 -11.08 6.70
CA MET A 278 -7.30 -11.14 8.16
C MET A 278 -7.98 -9.94 8.85
N ILE A 279 -7.80 -8.74 8.31
CA ILE A 279 -8.40 -7.51 8.86
C ILE A 279 -9.93 -7.53 8.73
N LEU A 280 -10.44 -7.86 7.54
CA LEU A 280 -11.89 -7.91 7.27
C LEU A 280 -12.58 -9.02 8.08
N GLY A 281 -11.90 -10.16 8.29
CA GLY A 281 -12.35 -11.24 9.16
C GLY A 281 -12.33 -10.88 10.65
N GLY A 282 -11.75 -9.73 11.02
CA GLY A 282 -11.63 -9.30 12.41
C GLY A 282 -10.83 -10.27 13.26
N SER A 283 -9.79 -10.86 12.68
CA SER A 283 -8.94 -11.84 13.36
C SER A 283 -8.35 -11.30 14.65
N ASN A 284 -8.31 -12.14 15.68
CA ASN A 284 -7.72 -11.81 16.96
C ASN A 284 -6.54 -12.76 17.36
N VAL A 285 -6.30 -13.77 16.52
CA VAL A 285 -5.13 -14.66 16.58
C VAL A 285 -4.60 -14.89 15.18
#